data_587a228e8704731cc24cce30813595dd
#
_entry.id   587a228e8704731cc24cce30813595dd
#
_cell.length_a   1.000
_cell.length_b   1.000
_cell.length_c   1.000
_cell.angle_alpha   90.00
_cell.angle_beta   90.00
_cell.angle_gamma   90.00
#
_symmetry.space_group_name_H-M   'P 1'
#
loop_
_entity.id
_entity.type
_entity.pdbx_description
1 polymer ?
#
loop_
_entity_poly.entity_id
_entity_poly.type
_entity_poly.pdbx_seq_one_letter_code
_entity_poly.pdbx_strand_id
1 'polypeptide(L)'
;MADYMDDDILPMKRLRLRLEEEISAGARIKVIGIGGGGSNAVNRMVQAGFEGVEFIVANTDLQALRTNAAPVKLQIGGKLTKGLGA
;
A
#
# COMPACT_ATOMS: atom_id res chain seq x y z
N MET A 1 10.45 -15.61 18.92
CA MET A 1 10.60 -15.85 17.48
C MET A 1 9.28 -15.86 16.75
N ALA A 2 8.39 -16.72 17.11
CA ALA A 2 7.06 -16.77 16.50
C ALA A 2 6.29 -15.48 16.70
N ASP A 3 6.35 -14.87 17.86
CA ASP A 3 5.65 -13.64 18.18
C ASP A 3 6.03 -12.48 17.25
N TYR A 4 7.30 -12.42 16.98
CA TYR A 4 7.87 -11.40 16.14
C TYR A 4 7.41 -11.55 14.70
N MET A 5 7.33 -12.77 14.22
CA MET A 5 6.82 -13.05 12.89
C MET A 5 5.31 -12.81 12.82
N ASP A 6 4.61 -13.13 13.89
CA ASP A 6 3.16 -12.94 13.95
C ASP A 6 2.78 -11.47 13.86
N ASP A 7 3.60 -10.59 14.44
CA ASP A 7 3.34 -9.14 14.37
C ASP A 7 3.41 -8.64 12.95
N ASP A 8 4.25 -9.24 12.10
CA ASP A 8 4.40 -8.81 10.71
C ASP A 8 3.51 -9.59 9.75
N ILE A 9 3.33 -10.88 10.00
CA ILE A 9 2.69 -11.79 9.05
C ILE A 9 1.20 -11.92 9.27
N LEU A 10 0.76 -12.05 10.51
CA LEU A 10 -0.65 -12.25 10.80
C LEU A 10 -1.55 -11.12 10.33
N PRO A 11 -1.21 -9.85 10.57
CA PRO A 11 -2.04 -8.76 10.06
C PRO A 11 -2.15 -8.78 8.54
N MET A 12 -1.08 -9.12 7.85
CA MET A 12 -1.11 -9.20 6.40
C MET A 12 -1.95 -10.37 5.91
N LYS A 13 -1.91 -11.48 6.61
CA LYS A 13 -2.74 -12.64 6.25
C LYS A 13 -4.21 -12.33 6.42
N ARG A 14 -4.59 -11.66 7.50
CA ARG A 14 -5.97 -11.27 7.73
C ARG A 14 -6.44 -10.29 6.68
N LEU A 15 -5.61 -9.34 6.35
CA LEU A 15 -5.93 -8.37 5.31
C LEU A 15 -6.13 -9.09 3.97
N ARG A 16 -5.26 -10.01 3.64
CA ARG A 16 -5.36 -10.77 2.40
C ARG A 16 -6.68 -11.52 2.31
N LEU A 17 -7.08 -12.19 3.38
CA LEU A 17 -8.32 -12.93 3.41
C LEU A 17 -9.52 -12.03 3.19
N ARG A 18 -9.53 -10.86 3.85
CA ARG A 18 -10.60 -9.89 3.69
C ARG A 18 -10.66 -9.35 2.26
N LEU A 19 -9.52 -9.05 1.69
CA LEU A 19 -9.45 -8.56 0.31
C LEU A 19 -9.92 -9.62 -0.67
N GLU A 20 -9.52 -10.86 -0.45
CA GLU A 20 -9.95 -11.96 -1.31
C GLU A 20 -11.46 -12.17 -1.24
N GLU A 21 -12.05 -12.04 -0.05
CA GLU A 21 -13.50 -12.13 0.11
C GLU A 21 -14.21 -11.03 -0.67
N GLU A 22 -13.73 -9.80 -0.55
CA GLU A 22 -14.33 -8.67 -1.25
C GLU A 22 -14.21 -8.81 -2.76
N ILE A 23 -13.06 -9.25 -3.23
CA ILE A 23 -12.82 -9.45 -4.67
C ILE A 23 -13.70 -10.57 -5.19
N SER A 24 -13.85 -11.65 -4.44
CA SER A 24 -14.72 -12.76 -4.82
C SER A 24 -16.17 -12.32 -4.90
N ALA A 25 -16.56 -11.33 -4.12
CA ALA A 25 -17.89 -10.77 -4.17
C ALA A 25 -18.09 -9.74 -5.28
N GLY A 26 -17.06 -9.52 -6.10
CA GLY A 26 -17.13 -8.60 -7.23
C GLY A 26 -16.64 -7.20 -6.94
N ALA A 27 -16.07 -6.95 -5.78
CA ALA A 27 -15.55 -5.63 -5.44
C ALA A 27 -14.27 -5.31 -6.19
N ARG A 28 -14.08 -4.04 -6.51
CA ARG A 28 -12.83 -3.54 -7.06
C ARG A 28 -12.13 -2.77 -5.95
N ILE A 29 -10.90 -3.15 -5.66
CA ILE A 29 -10.17 -2.57 -4.54
C ILE A 29 -8.96 -1.81 -5.05
N LYS A 30 -8.82 -0.58 -4.58
CA LYS A 30 -7.64 0.24 -4.83
C LYS A 30 -7.04 0.61 -3.48
N VAL A 31 -5.74 0.43 -3.36
CA VAL A 31 -5.01 0.79 -2.14
C VAL A 31 -4.07 1.92 -2.49
N ILE A 32 -4.18 3.01 -1.76
CA ILE A 32 -3.37 4.19 -2.00
C ILE A 32 -2.51 4.46 -0.78
N GLY A 33 -1.20 4.45 -0.98
CA GLY A 33 -0.25 4.79 0.08
C GLY A 33 0.30 6.19 -0.15
N ILE A 34 0.16 7.04 0.84
CA ILE A 34 0.60 8.43 0.75
C ILE A 34 1.74 8.68 1.73
N GLY A 35 2.78 9.34 1.24
CA GLY A 35 3.95 9.66 2.04
C GLY A 35 4.85 8.46 2.24
N GLY A 36 5.88 8.62 3.09
CA GLY A 36 6.88 7.58 3.29
C GLY A 36 6.31 6.30 3.91
N GLY A 37 5.55 6.44 4.98
CA GLY A 37 4.97 5.29 5.68
C GLY A 37 3.95 4.55 4.83
N GLY A 38 3.05 5.30 4.17
CA GLY A 38 2.04 4.71 3.31
C GLY A 38 2.63 4.03 2.09
N SER A 39 3.63 4.66 1.48
CA SER A 39 4.32 4.07 0.32
C SER A 39 5.05 2.80 0.70
N ASN A 40 5.67 2.78 1.87
CA ASN A 40 6.37 1.60 2.34
C ASN A 40 5.41 0.45 2.61
N ALA A 41 4.26 0.75 3.21
CA ALA A 41 3.25 -0.27 3.46
C ALA A 41 2.74 -0.89 2.15
N VAL A 42 2.46 -0.05 1.15
CA VAL A 42 2.03 -0.53 -0.17
C VAL A 42 3.13 -1.37 -0.81
N ASN A 43 4.37 -0.92 -0.72
CA ASN A 43 5.50 -1.67 -1.29
C ASN A 43 5.54 -3.10 -0.74
N ARG A 44 5.36 -3.23 0.56
CA ARG A 44 5.34 -4.54 1.21
C ARG A 44 4.17 -5.39 0.75
N MET A 45 3.00 -4.78 0.60
CA MET A 45 1.82 -5.50 0.12
C MET A 45 2.00 -6.00 -1.31
N VAL A 46 2.57 -5.17 -2.18
CA VAL A 46 2.83 -5.58 -3.56
C VAL A 46 3.78 -6.77 -3.58
N GLN A 47 4.83 -6.71 -2.77
CA GLN A 47 5.80 -7.79 -2.70
C GLN A 47 5.21 -9.07 -2.12
N ALA A 48 4.18 -8.94 -1.28
CA ALA A 48 3.49 -10.10 -0.72
C ALA A 48 2.56 -10.79 -1.72
N GLY A 49 2.32 -10.17 -2.88
CA GLY A 49 1.59 -10.82 -3.95
C GLY A 49 0.07 -10.78 -3.81
N PHE A 50 -0.49 -9.63 -3.49
CA PHE A 50 -1.95 -9.46 -3.48
C PHE A 50 -2.45 -9.36 -4.91
N GLU A 51 -3.31 -10.27 -5.31
CA GLU A 51 -3.91 -10.27 -6.63
C GLU A 51 -5.26 -9.58 -6.62
N GLY A 52 -5.62 -8.97 -7.76
CA GLY A 52 -6.91 -8.32 -7.89
C GLY A 52 -7.02 -6.98 -7.20
N VAL A 53 -5.92 -6.45 -6.68
CA VAL A 53 -5.88 -5.17 -6.00
C VAL A 53 -5.02 -4.22 -6.81
N GLU A 54 -5.50 -3.00 -6.99
CA GLU A 54 -4.73 -1.95 -7.63
C GLU A 54 -3.95 -1.18 -6.57
N PHE A 55 -2.66 -1.07 -6.76
CA PHE A 55 -1.81 -0.36 -5.81
C PHE A 55 -1.30 0.94 -6.40
N ILE A 56 -1.47 2.01 -5.63
CA ILE A 56 -1.06 3.35 -6.02
C ILE A 56 -0.24 3.94 -4.88
N VAL A 57 0.87 4.56 -5.20
CA VAL A 57 1.64 5.30 -4.19
C VAL A 57 1.77 6.74 -4.62
N ALA A 58 1.72 7.63 -3.65
CA ALA A 58 1.86 9.07 -3.86
C ALA A 58 2.89 9.61 -2.87
N ASN A 59 3.84 10.37 -3.37
CA ASN A 59 4.88 10.92 -2.53
C ASN A 59 5.42 12.20 -3.15
N THR A 60 5.99 13.05 -2.33
CA THR A 60 6.73 14.22 -2.83
C THR A 60 8.12 13.84 -3.29
N ASP A 61 8.66 12.75 -2.76
CA ASP A 61 10.00 12.27 -3.07
C ASP A 61 10.00 11.34 -4.27
N LEU A 62 10.51 11.83 -5.39
CA LEU A 62 10.54 11.07 -6.63
C LEU A 62 11.38 9.80 -6.51
N GLN A 63 12.48 9.87 -5.76
CA GLN A 63 13.34 8.72 -5.62
C GLN A 63 12.67 7.58 -4.86
N ALA A 64 11.90 7.93 -3.83
CA ALA A 64 11.12 6.95 -3.09
C ALA A 64 10.09 6.27 -4.00
N LEU A 65 9.50 7.03 -4.91
CA LEU A 65 8.56 6.48 -5.87
C LEU A 65 9.23 5.51 -6.85
N ARG A 66 10.42 5.87 -7.32
CA ARG A 66 11.14 5.04 -8.30
C ARG A 66 11.49 3.67 -7.75
N THR A 67 11.78 3.59 -6.47
CA THR A 67 12.18 2.32 -5.86
C THR A 67 11.00 1.51 -5.33
N ASN A 68 9.79 2.06 -5.43
CA ASN A 68 8.59 1.38 -4.95
C ASN A 68 8.10 0.37 -5.99
N ALA A 69 7.59 -0.77 -5.52
CA ALA A 69 7.11 -1.83 -6.39
C ALA A 69 5.70 -1.58 -6.94
N ALA A 70 5.01 -0.56 -6.47
CA ALA A 70 3.65 -0.27 -6.93
C ALA A 70 3.63 0.10 -8.41
N PRO A 71 2.66 -0.40 -9.17
CA PRO A 71 2.57 -0.11 -10.60
C PRO A 71 2.16 1.33 -10.93
N VAL A 72 1.43 1.99 -10.04
CA VAL A 72 1.00 3.37 -10.24
C VAL A 72 1.68 4.27 -9.23
N LYS A 73 2.32 5.30 -9.72
CA LYS A 73 3.11 6.21 -8.87
C LYS A 73 2.73 7.65 -9.21
N LEU A 74 2.39 8.41 -8.18
CA LEU A 74 2.00 9.80 -8.33
C LEU A 74 2.94 10.68 -7.52
N GLN A 75 3.61 11.61 -8.20
CA GLN A 75 4.39 12.59 -7.49
C GLN A 75 3.49 13.76 -7.13
N ILE A 76 3.41 14.06 -5.85
CA ILE A 76 2.56 15.13 -5.35
C ILE A 76 3.41 16.29 -4.87
N GLY A 77 2.84 17.48 -4.87
CA GLY A 77 3.52 18.66 -4.39
C GLY A 77 3.28 18.92 -2.92
N GLY A 78 4.12 19.78 -2.35
CA GLY A 78 3.99 20.14 -0.95
C GLY A 78 2.66 20.78 -0.60
N LYS A 79 2.04 21.44 -1.55
CA LYS A 79 0.75 22.08 -1.32
C LYS A 79 -0.34 21.06 -1.03
N LEU A 80 -0.32 19.96 -1.72
CA LEU A 80 -1.28 18.90 -1.51
C LEU A 80 -1.10 18.27 -0.13
N THR A 81 0.15 18.02 0.24
CA THR A 81 0.48 17.49 1.55
C THR A 81 -0.01 18.43 2.65
N LYS A 82 0.18 19.72 2.46
CA LYS A 82 -0.22 20.72 3.41
C LYS A 82 -1.73 20.74 3.60
N GLY A 83 -2.46 20.59 2.50
CA GLY A 83 -3.91 20.55 2.55
C GLY A 83 -4.45 19.29 3.23
N LEU A 84 -3.74 18.20 3.09
CA LEU A 84 -4.14 16.94 3.72
C LEU A 84 -3.66 16.82 5.14
N GLY A 85 -2.50 17.37 5.44
CA GLY A 85 -1.87 17.21 6.71
C GLY A 85 -2.15 18.29 7.74
N ALA A 86 -2.78 19.33 7.32
CA ALA A 86 -3.10 20.43 8.21
C ALA A 86 -4.26 20.10 9.14
#